data_6509c0e6e8879ccde8bf7a8fb956c98e
#
_entry.id   6509c0e6e8879ccde8bf7a8fb956c98e
#
_cell.length_a   1.000
_cell.length_b   1.000
_cell.length_c   1.000
_cell.angle_alpha   90.00
_cell.angle_beta   90.00
_cell.angle_gamma   90.00
#
_symmetry.space_group_name_H-M   'P 1'
#
loop_
_entity.id
_entity.type
_entity.pdbx_description
1 polymer ?
#
loop_
_entity_poly.entity_id
_entity_poly.type
_entity_poly.pdbx_seq_one_letter_code
_entity_poly.pdbx_strand_id
1 'polypeptide(L)'
;VNTDERTMAWLLDAFARAYALCLAKSPDHEALRTCRTLLNGAMDELDLHAAYAAEWDVDLHPSPTPATRAYTDFLLQVAALEPVSHALAAMAPCMRLYAWLSQQLLPDLDPASPYADWVRTYADPEFEALAATLEDMIDRLGGDPGRMAEHYATAMRLERDFFASAHEIGTAR
;
A
#
# COMPACT_ATOMS: atom_id res chain seq x y z
N VAL A 1 13.53 -7.31 -15.04
CA VAL A 1 12.77 -7.93 -13.95
C VAL A 1 13.53 -7.74 -12.64
N ASN A 2 13.16 -7.21 -11.71
CA ASN A 2 12.37 -6.13 -11.31
C ASN A 2 12.74 -5.75 -9.88
N THR A 3 13.40 -4.63 -9.79
CA THR A 3 13.67 -3.98 -8.51
C THR A 3 12.36 -3.56 -7.83
N ASP A 4 11.33 -3.29 -8.63
CA ASP A 4 9.99 -2.89 -8.15
C ASP A 4 9.34 -3.99 -7.30
N GLU A 5 9.39 -5.25 -7.71
CA GLU A 5 8.79 -6.37 -6.96
C GLU A 5 9.48 -6.66 -5.64
N ARG A 6 10.80 -6.49 -5.59
CA ARG A 6 11.59 -6.70 -4.37
C ARG A 6 11.27 -5.65 -3.30
N THR A 7 11.12 -4.41 -3.72
CA THR A 7 10.76 -3.30 -2.81
C THR A 7 9.29 -3.37 -2.42
N MET A 8 8.42 -3.84 -3.32
CA MET A 8 7.00 -4.02 -3.06
C MET A 8 6.73 -5.07 -1.96
N ALA A 9 7.47 -6.19 -1.94
CA ALA A 9 7.31 -7.20 -0.89
C ALA A 9 7.58 -6.63 0.51
N TRP A 10 8.57 -5.76 0.68
CA TRP A 10 8.83 -5.07 1.93
C TRP A 10 7.68 -4.13 2.33
N LEU A 11 7.14 -3.41 1.35
CA LEU A 11 6.03 -2.49 1.59
C LEU A 11 4.76 -3.25 1.96
N LEU A 12 4.43 -4.32 1.26
CA LEU A 12 3.26 -5.17 1.54
C LEU A 12 3.35 -5.85 2.92
N ASP A 13 4.53 -6.33 3.32
CA ASP A 13 4.74 -6.87 4.68
C ASP A 13 4.45 -5.80 5.75
N ALA A 14 4.92 -4.57 5.54
CA ALA A 14 4.65 -3.48 6.46
C ALA A 14 3.16 -3.09 6.49
N PHE A 15 2.47 -3.05 5.34
CA PHE A 15 1.02 -2.84 5.28
C PHE A 15 0.24 -3.93 6.01
N ALA A 16 0.58 -5.20 5.79
CA ALA A 16 -0.05 -6.32 6.48
C ALA A 16 0.10 -6.19 8.01
N ARG A 17 1.30 -5.88 8.49
CA ARG A 17 1.55 -5.65 9.93
C ARG A 17 0.82 -4.44 10.46
N ALA A 18 0.77 -3.35 9.72
CA ALA A 18 0.04 -2.15 10.09
C ALA A 18 -1.47 -2.42 10.18
N TYR A 19 -2.06 -3.16 9.23
CA TYR A 19 -3.46 -3.59 9.32
C TYR A 19 -3.72 -4.53 10.49
N ALA A 20 -2.79 -5.43 10.82
CA ALA A 20 -2.90 -6.29 11.99
C ALA A 20 -2.88 -5.47 13.31
N LEU A 21 -2.07 -4.42 13.40
CA LEU A 21 -2.08 -3.49 14.52
C LEU A 21 -3.40 -2.70 14.61
N CYS A 22 -3.93 -2.24 13.49
CA CYS A 22 -5.24 -1.60 13.41
C CYS A 22 -6.35 -2.58 13.83
N LEU A 23 -6.30 -3.83 13.38
CA LEU A 23 -7.21 -4.89 13.78
C LEU A 23 -7.23 -5.06 15.31
N ALA A 24 -6.05 -5.19 15.93
CA ALA A 24 -5.92 -5.37 17.37
C ALA A 24 -6.46 -4.18 18.19
N LYS A 25 -6.40 -2.97 17.64
CA LYS A 25 -6.85 -1.73 18.28
C LYS A 25 -8.26 -1.28 17.85
N SER A 26 -8.93 -2.04 16.99
CA SER A 26 -10.26 -1.69 16.47
C SER A 26 -11.26 -1.49 17.61
N PRO A 27 -11.99 -0.36 17.64
CA PRO A 27 -12.87 -0.03 18.76
C PRO A 27 -14.21 -0.78 18.74
N ASP A 28 -14.57 -1.36 17.60
CA ASP A 28 -15.84 -2.07 17.41
C ASP A 28 -15.73 -3.19 16.35
N HIS A 29 -16.79 -3.98 16.22
CA HIS A 29 -16.82 -5.13 15.32
C HIS A 29 -16.83 -4.74 13.83
N GLU A 30 -17.29 -3.56 13.47
CA GLU A 30 -17.25 -3.08 12.09
C GLU A 30 -15.80 -2.73 11.70
N ALA A 31 -15.10 -1.95 12.50
CA ALA A 31 -13.69 -1.66 12.32
C ALA A 31 -12.84 -2.95 12.30
N LEU A 32 -13.15 -3.90 13.20
CA LEU A 32 -12.49 -5.20 13.24
C LEU A 32 -12.63 -5.96 11.92
N ARG A 33 -13.85 -6.02 11.36
CA ARG A 33 -14.12 -6.69 10.07
C ARG A 33 -13.43 -6.00 8.91
N THR A 34 -13.47 -4.68 8.86
CA THR A 34 -12.81 -3.89 7.80
C THR A 34 -11.29 -4.08 7.85
N CYS A 35 -10.67 -3.95 9.01
CA CYS A 35 -9.22 -4.17 9.15
C CYS A 35 -8.83 -5.61 8.77
N ARG A 36 -9.66 -6.62 9.09
CA ARG A 36 -9.43 -8.00 8.65
C ARG A 36 -9.48 -8.12 7.13
N THR A 37 -10.43 -7.49 6.46
CA THR A 37 -10.53 -7.50 4.99
C THR A 37 -9.29 -6.86 4.36
N LEU A 38 -8.86 -5.72 4.86
CA LEU A 38 -7.66 -5.02 4.40
C LEU A 38 -6.39 -5.84 4.64
N LEU A 39 -6.26 -6.47 5.80
CA LEU A 39 -5.16 -7.37 6.13
C LEU A 39 -5.11 -8.57 5.16
N ASN A 40 -6.25 -9.23 4.93
CA ASN A 40 -6.32 -10.35 4.00
C ASN A 40 -5.90 -9.92 2.59
N GLY A 41 -6.39 -8.78 2.10
CA GLY A 41 -5.98 -8.24 0.79
C GLY A 41 -4.48 -8.03 0.67
N ALA A 42 -3.84 -7.46 1.69
CA ALA A 42 -2.39 -7.28 1.72
C ALA A 42 -1.62 -8.61 1.76
N MET A 43 -2.14 -9.60 2.49
CA MET A 43 -1.55 -10.95 2.54
C MET A 43 -1.69 -11.70 1.22
N ASP A 44 -2.86 -11.65 0.58
CA ASP A 44 -3.11 -12.28 -0.73
C ASP A 44 -2.18 -11.67 -1.79
N GLU A 45 -1.97 -10.37 -1.76
CA GLU A 45 -1.05 -9.67 -2.67
C GLU A 45 0.41 -10.05 -2.39
N LEU A 46 0.81 -10.19 -1.13
CA LEU A 46 2.14 -10.65 -0.74
C LEU A 46 2.41 -12.08 -1.23
N ASP A 47 1.43 -12.99 -1.10
CA ASP A 47 1.52 -14.36 -1.58
C ASP A 47 1.64 -14.42 -3.11
N LEU A 48 0.93 -13.54 -3.84
CA LEU A 48 1.04 -13.41 -5.29
C LEU A 48 2.46 -12.98 -5.70
N HIS A 49 3.03 -11.97 -5.04
CA HIS A 49 4.40 -11.53 -5.29
C HIS A 49 5.42 -12.63 -4.96
N ALA A 50 5.20 -13.40 -3.91
CA ALA A 50 6.05 -14.54 -3.55
C ALA A 50 6.03 -15.63 -4.64
N ALA A 51 4.87 -15.90 -5.23
CA ALA A 51 4.73 -16.87 -6.32
C ALA A 51 5.47 -16.40 -7.58
N TYR A 52 5.34 -15.14 -7.98
CA TYR A 52 6.08 -14.58 -9.12
C TYR A 52 7.59 -14.59 -8.91
N ALA A 53 8.05 -14.27 -7.72
CA ALA A 53 9.47 -14.30 -7.40
C ALA A 53 10.07 -15.71 -7.48
N ALA A 54 9.32 -16.70 -7.02
CA ALA A 54 9.73 -18.12 -7.12
C ALA A 54 9.80 -18.58 -8.58
N GLU A 55 8.85 -18.15 -9.44
CA GLU A 55 8.85 -18.48 -10.87
C GLU A 55 10.06 -17.87 -11.60
N TRP A 56 10.51 -16.70 -11.18
CA TRP A 56 11.60 -15.96 -11.84
C TRP A 56 12.97 -16.09 -11.15
N ASP A 57 13.09 -16.96 -10.16
CA ASP A 57 14.31 -17.14 -9.34
C ASP A 57 14.86 -15.83 -8.79
N VAL A 58 13.95 -14.99 -8.27
CA VAL A 58 14.27 -13.67 -7.70
C VAL A 58 14.25 -13.74 -6.18
N ASP A 59 15.34 -13.28 -5.54
CA ASP A 59 15.36 -13.09 -4.08
C ASP A 59 14.41 -11.99 -3.65
N LEU A 60 13.41 -12.31 -2.84
CA LEU A 60 12.46 -11.36 -2.26
C LEU A 60 12.98 -10.64 -1.01
N HIS A 61 14.18 -10.97 -0.54
CA HIS A 61 14.74 -10.42 0.70
C HIS A 61 16.01 -9.58 0.50
N PRO A 62 16.15 -8.77 -0.57
CA PRO A 62 17.22 -7.82 -0.65
C PRO A 62 17.05 -6.78 0.48
N SER A 63 18.12 -6.14 0.88
CA SER A 63 18.00 -5.02 1.82
C SER A 63 17.11 -3.93 1.23
N PRO A 64 16.12 -3.41 1.98
CA PRO A 64 15.23 -2.37 1.49
C PRO A 64 16.03 -1.10 1.19
N THR A 65 15.57 -0.33 0.19
CA THR A 65 16.14 1.00 -0.08
C THR A 65 15.92 1.94 1.10
N PRO A 66 16.67 3.04 1.23
CA PRO A 66 16.38 4.05 2.25
C PRO A 66 14.94 4.60 2.16
N ALA A 67 14.42 4.79 0.94
CA ALA A 67 13.04 5.25 0.73
C ALA A 67 12.01 4.20 1.19
N THR A 68 12.21 2.92 0.84
CA THR A 68 11.36 1.83 1.30
C THR A 68 11.37 1.74 2.82
N ARG A 69 12.54 1.79 3.45
CA ARG A 69 12.67 1.77 4.91
C ARG A 69 11.97 2.94 5.58
N ALA A 70 12.16 4.16 5.07
CA ALA A 70 11.50 5.34 5.60
C ALA A 70 9.98 5.21 5.57
N TYR A 71 9.44 4.65 4.49
CA TYR A 71 8.00 4.46 4.34
C TYR A 71 7.47 3.36 5.28
N THR A 72 8.10 2.19 5.31
CA THR A 72 7.68 1.09 6.19
C THR A 72 7.80 1.46 7.67
N ASP A 73 8.87 2.13 8.08
CA ASP A 73 9.05 2.59 9.46
C ASP A 73 7.96 3.60 9.86
N PHE A 74 7.62 4.54 8.97
CA PHE A 74 6.55 5.50 9.19
C PHE A 74 5.19 4.81 9.38
N LEU A 75 4.81 3.89 8.49
CA LEU A 75 3.55 3.15 8.57
C LEU A 75 3.43 2.38 9.88
N LEU A 76 4.47 1.63 10.24
CA LEU A 76 4.48 0.82 11.46
C LEU A 76 4.46 1.68 12.72
N GLN A 77 5.18 2.81 12.73
CA GLN A 77 5.17 3.74 13.84
C GLN A 77 3.77 4.32 14.07
N VAL A 78 3.12 4.82 13.00
CA VAL A 78 1.77 5.40 13.12
C VAL A 78 0.77 4.31 13.52
N ALA A 79 0.83 3.13 12.90
CA ALA A 79 -0.05 2.02 13.23
C ALA A 79 0.11 1.54 14.68
N ALA A 80 1.31 1.57 15.23
CA ALA A 80 1.57 1.16 16.62
C ALA A 80 1.12 2.19 17.65
N LEU A 81 1.38 3.47 17.40
CA LEU A 81 1.31 4.52 18.42
C LEU A 81 0.07 5.42 18.34
N GLU A 82 -0.56 5.52 17.17
CA GLU A 82 -1.67 6.43 16.91
C GLU A 82 -3.03 5.69 16.93
N PRO A 83 -4.16 6.38 17.07
CA PRO A 83 -5.49 5.80 16.91
C PRO A 83 -5.67 5.11 15.54
N VAL A 84 -6.62 4.18 15.45
CA VAL A 84 -6.89 3.42 14.20
C VAL A 84 -7.18 4.34 13.02
N SER A 85 -8.02 5.38 13.20
CA SER A 85 -8.33 6.34 12.13
C SER A 85 -7.09 7.09 11.60
N HIS A 86 -6.16 7.45 12.47
CA HIS A 86 -4.92 8.11 12.10
C HIS A 86 -3.99 7.15 11.33
N ALA A 87 -3.92 5.89 11.77
CA ALA A 87 -3.17 4.85 11.06
C ALA A 87 -3.76 4.60 9.67
N LEU A 88 -5.07 4.47 9.55
CA LEU A 88 -5.74 4.32 8.26
C LEU A 88 -5.53 5.53 7.35
N ALA A 89 -5.52 6.75 7.89
CA ALA A 89 -5.20 7.96 7.13
C ALA A 89 -3.76 7.96 6.57
N ALA A 90 -2.81 7.37 7.29
CA ALA A 90 -1.44 7.16 6.80
C ALA A 90 -1.37 6.06 5.71
N MET A 91 -2.31 5.12 5.70
CA MET A 91 -2.33 3.99 4.76
C MET A 91 -3.20 4.25 3.52
N ALA A 92 -4.18 5.14 3.61
CA ALA A 92 -5.09 5.48 2.51
C ALA A 92 -4.40 5.97 1.23
N PRO A 93 -3.31 6.79 1.27
CA PRO A 93 -2.66 7.29 0.07
C PRO A 93 -2.24 6.21 -0.92
N CYS A 94 -1.67 5.10 -0.46
CA CYS A 94 -1.26 4.00 -1.32
C CYS A 94 -2.45 3.47 -2.15
N MET A 95 -3.53 3.08 -1.48
CA MET A 95 -4.70 2.54 -2.17
C MET A 95 -5.36 3.57 -3.09
N ARG A 96 -5.57 4.79 -2.61
CA ARG A 96 -6.20 5.85 -3.39
C ARG A 96 -5.37 6.27 -4.59
N LEU A 97 -4.05 6.42 -4.43
CA LEU A 97 -3.15 6.75 -5.52
C LEU A 97 -3.15 5.66 -6.60
N TYR A 98 -3.07 4.40 -6.20
CA TYR A 98 -3.02 3.28 -7.15
C TYR A 98 -4.32 3.13 -7.93
N ALA A 99 -5.47 3.20 -7.25
CA ALA A 99 -6.77 3.19 -7.90
C ALA A 99 -6.90 4.35 -8.91
N TRP A 100 -6.61 5.57 -8.49
CA TRP A 100 -6.70 6.76 -9.34
C TRP A 100 -5.74 6.68 -10.54
N LEU A 101 -4.47 6.40 -10.29
CA LEU A 101 -3.45 6.36 -11.35
C LEU A 101 -3.77 5.29 -12.40
N SER A 102 -4.16 4.10 -11.97
CA SER A 102 -4.48 3.00 -12.86
C SER A 102 -5.72 3.29 -13.70
N GLN A 103 -6.74 3.93 -13.14
CA GLN A 103 -7.92 4.37 -13.87
C GLN A 103 -7.58 5.44 -14.93
N GLN A 104 -6.60 6.34 -14.66
CA GLN A 104 -6.14 7.31 -15.65
C GLN A 104 -5.36 6.66 -16.80
N LEU A 105 -4.60 5.60 -16.51
CA LEU A 105 -3.75 4.91 -17.49
C LEU A 105 -4.52 3.87 -18.33
N LEU A 106 -5.61 3.33 -17.81
CA LEU A 106 -6.36 2.23 -18.41
C LEU A 106 -6.85 2.51 -19.85
N PRO A 107 -7.37 3.72 -20.20
CA PRO A 107 -7.89 4.00 -21.54
C PRO A 107 -6.83 3.91 -22.66
N ASP A 108 -5.59 4.28 -22.34
CA ASP A 108 -4.48 4.32 -23.29
C ASP A 108 -3.45 3.19 -23.03
N LEU A 109 -3.86 2.15 -22.31
CA LEU A 109 -2.98 1.07 -21.91
C LEU A 109 -2.51 0.25 -23.10
N ASP A 110 -1.18 0.21 -23.33
CA ASP A 110 -0.56 -0.75 -24.24
C ASP A 110 -0.58 -2.14 -23.59
N PRO A 111 -1.28 -3.14 -24.18
CA PRO A 111 -1.31 -4.49 -23.64
C PRO A 111 0.05 -5.18 -23.54
N ALA A 112 1.05 -4.72 -24.31
CA ALA A 112 2.42 -5.24 -24.29
C ALA A 112 3.30 -4.54 -23.23
N SER A 113 2.78 -3.53 -22.54
CA SER A 113 3.50 -2.86 -21.47
C SER A 113 3.82 -3.83 -20.32
N PRO A 114 5.03 -3.79 -19.75
CA PRO A 114 5.35 -4.58 -18.56
C PRO A 114 4.49 -4.22 -17.34
N TYR A 115 3.81 -3.08 -17.37
CA TYR A 115 2.91 -2.61 -16.31
C TYR A 115 1.42 -2.90 -16.61
N ALA A 116 1.11 -3.60 -17.70
CA ALA A 116 -0.28 -3.80 -18.11
C ALA A 116 -1.13 -4.51 -17.05
N ASP A 117 -0.58 -5.54 -16.42
CA ASP A 117 -1.28 -6.28 -15.37
C ASP A 117 -1.43 -5.47 -14.08
N TRP A 118 -0.42 -4.67 -13.73
CA TRP A 118 -0.51 -3.71 -12.63
C TRP A 118 -1.66 -2.72 -12.83
N VAL A 119 -1.73 -2.09 -14.01
CA VAL A 119 -2.80 -1.14 -14.34
C VAL A 119 -4.17 -1.80 -14.26
N ARG A 120 -4.33 -3.01 -14.81
CA ARG A 120 -5.63 -3.73 -14.76
C ARG A 120 -6.03 -4.09 -13.34
N THR A 121 -5.08 -4.54 -12.52
CA THR A 121 -5.33 -4.95 -11.13
C THR A 121 -5.84 -3.78 -10.31
N TYR A 122 -5.17 -2.63 -10.37
CA TYR A 122 -5.53 -1.48 -9.54
C TYR A 122 -6.62 -0.57 -10.13
N ALA A 123 -6.95 -0.74 -11.42
CA ALA A 123 -8.12 -0.10 -12.03
C ALA A 123 -9.42 -0.88 -11.81
N ASP A 124 -9.35 -2.06 -11.20
CA ASP A 124 -10.51 -2.91 -10.95
C ASP A 124 -11.52 -2.22 -10.01
N PRO A 125 -12.83 -2.26 -10.32
CA PRO A 125 -13.86 -1.70 -9.44
C PRO A 125 -13.87 -2.28 -8.01
N GLU A 126 -13.42 -3.51 -7.80
CA GLU A 126 -13.32 -4.10 -6.46
C GLU A 126 -12.21 -3.42 -5.64
N PHE A 127 -11.09 -3.06 -6.29
CA PHE A 127 -10.02 -2.31 -5.61
C PHE A 127 -10.47 -0.88 -5.27
N GLU A 128 -11.18 -0.21 -6.17
CA GLU A 128 -11.80 1.11 -5.89
C GLU A 128 -12.77 1.03 -4.70
N ALA A 129 -13.62 0.00 -4.65
CA ALA A 129 -14.55 -0.21 -3.54
C ALA A 129 -13.83 -0.45 -2.21
N LEU A 130 -12.68 -1.13 -2.23
CA LEU A 130 -11.86 -1.35 -1.06
C LEU A 130 -11.20 -0.05 -0.56
N ALA A 131 -10.71 0.79 -1.48
CA ALA A 131 -10.17 2.11 -1.16
C ALA A 131 -11.27 3.01 -0.54
N ALA A 132 -12.46 3.05 -1.11
CA ALA A 132 -13.61 3.77 -0.57
C ALA A 132 -14.01 3.26 0.83
N THR A 133 -14.00 1.95 1.04
CA THR A 133 -14.29 1.34 2.36
C THR A 133 -13.31 1.81 3.44
N LEU A 134 -12.03 1.94 3.08
CA LEU A 134 -11.02 2.45 3.99
C LEU A 134 -11.26 3.93 4.32
N GLU A 135 -11.59 4.74 3.32
CA GLU A 135 -11.89 6.18 3.48
C GLU A 135 -13.15 6.39 4.34
N ASP A 136 -14.23 5.64 4.07
CA ASP A 136 -15.45 5.67 4.88
C ASP A 136 -15.18 5.29 6.35
N MET A 137 -14.27 4.36 6.58
CA MET A 137 -13.87 3.98 7.94
C MET A 137 -13.13 5.10 8.67
N ILE A 138 -12.26 5.85 7.97
CA ILE A 138 -11.58 7.02 8.53
C ILE A 138 -12.62 8.06 8.97
N ASP A 139 -13.57 8.37 8.10
CA ASP A 139 -14.63 9.34 8.36
C ASP A 139 -15.53 8.90 9.53
N ARG A 140 -15.91 7.63 9.57
CA ARG A 140 -16.74 7.06 10.63
C ARG A 140 -16.06 7.07 12.00
N LEU A 141 -14.78 6.72 12.06
CA LEU A 141 -14.04 6.67 13.32
C LEU A 141 -13.68 8.08 13.81
N GLY A 142 -13.53 9.03 12.91
CA GLY A 142 -13.17 10.41 13.22
C GLY A 142 -11.78 10.51 13.87
N GLY A 143 -11.51 11.66 14.50
CA GLY A 143 -10.24 11.93 15.16
C GLY A 143 -9.81 13.37 14.96
N ASP A 144 -8.51 13.65 15.12
CA ASP A 144 -7.93 14.95 14.81
C ASP A 144 -7.70 15.11 13.31
N PRO A 145 -8.48 15.96 12.60
CA PRO A 145 -8.35 16.13 11.15
C PRO A 145 -6.99 16.70 10.75
N GLY A 146 -6.39 17.57 11.57
CA GLY A 146 -5.07 18.14 11.31
C GLY A 146 -3.99 17.05 11.32
N ARG A 147 -4.02 16.20 12.33
CA ARG A 147 -3.07 15.10 12.46
C ARG A 147 -3.23 14.05 11.35
N MET A 148 -4.47 13.73 11.00
CA MET A 148 -4.76 12.82 9.88
C MET A 148 -4.27 13.38 8.55
N ALA A 149 -4.47 14.68 8.29
CA ALA A 149 -3.97 15.34 7.10
C ALA A 149 -2.43 15.36 7.03
N GLU A 150 -1.74 15.55 8.15
CA GLU A 150 -0.29 15.47 8.24
C GLU A 150 0.21 14.05 7.88
N HIS A 151 -0.43 13.00 8.41
CA HIS A 151 -0.09 11.62 8.09
C HIS A 151 -0.33 11.30 6.62
N TYR A 152 -1.48 11.71 6.08
CA TYR A 152 -1.78 11.54 4.66
C TYR A 152 -0.73 12.22 3.76
N ALA A 153 -0.42 13.49 4.03
CA ALA A 153 0.57 14.24 3.26
C ALA A 153 1.98 13.64 3.39
N THR A 154 2.33 13.11 4.55
CA THR A 154 3.61 12.43 4.75
C THR A 154 3.67 11.14 3.96
N ALA A 155 2.63 10.31 4.00
CA ALA A 155 2.54 9.09 3.21
C ALA A 155 2.64 9.38 1.70
N MET A 156 1.96 10.41 1.18
CA MET A 156 2.07 10.81 -0.24
C MET A 156 3.50 11.20 -0.65
N ARG A 157 4.26 11.86 0.23
CA ARG A 157 5.68 12.15 -0.05
C ARG A 157 6.52 10.87 -0.07
N LEU A 158 6.25 9.96 0.86
CA LEU A 158 6.96 8.68 0.93
C LEU A 158 6.63 7.76 -0.25
N GLU A 159 5.38 7.76 -0.76
CA GLU A 159 5.01 7.11 -2.02
C GLU A 159 5.82 7.63 -3.19
N ARG A 160 5.86 8.95 -3.36
CA ARG A 160 6.67 9.56 -4.42
C ARG A 160 8.14 9.14 -4.33
N ASP A 161 8.72 9.17 -3.15
CA ASP A 161 10.13 8.85 -2.95
C ASP A 161 10.39 7.33 -3.16
N PHE A 162 9.43 6.49 -2.81
CA PHE A 162 9.42 5.05 -3.09
C PHE A 162 9.46 4.78 -4.60
N PHE A 163 8.54 5.36 -5.37
CA PHE A 163 8.53 5.22 -6.84
C PHE A 163 9.79 5.80 -7.50
N ALA A 164 10.28 6.95 -7.03
CA ALA A 164 11.50 7.56 -7.56
C ALA A 164 12.72 6.64 -7.35
N SER A 165 12.86 6.05 -6.17
CA SER A 165 13.95 5.11 -5.87
C SER A 165 13.90 3.84 -6.71
N ALA A 166 12.71 3.33 -6.98
CA ALA A 166 12.51 2.17 -7.84
C ALA A 166 12.92 2.48 -9.30
N HIS A 167 12.53 3.65 -9.81
CA HIS A 167 12.90 4.10 -11.15
C HIS A 167 14.42 4.27 -11.31
N GLU A 168 15.10 4.89 -10.35
CA GLU A 168 16.56 5.09 -10.38
C GLU A 168 17.32 3.76 -10.45
N ILE A 169 16.89 2.74 -9.72
CA ILE A 169 17.51 1.42 -9.77
C ILE A 169 17.25 0.72 -11.10
N GLY A 170 16.06 0.89 -11.69
CA GLY A 170 15.70 0.36 -13.00
C GLY A 170 16.50 0.96 -14.17
N THR A 171 16.90 2.23 -14.07
CA THR A 171 17.66 2.94 -15.10
C THR A 171 19.18 2.79 -14.97
N ALA A 172 19.69 2.33 -13.83
CA ALA A 172 21.13 2.14 -13.58
C ALA A 172 21.70 0.81 -14.14
N ARG A 173 20.90 0.06 -14.89
CA ARG A 173 21.27 -1.20 -15.57
C ARG A 173 21.17 -1.07 -17.07
#